data_9ee3dfbcc170b233601c22ecb889af8c
#
_entry.id   9ee3dfbcc170b233601c22ecb889af8c
#
_cell.length_a   1.000
_cell.length_b   1.000
_cell.length_c   1.000
_cell.angle_alpha   90.00
_cell.angle_beta   90.00
_cell.angle_gamma   90.00
#
_symmetry.space_group_name_H-M   'P 1'
#
loop_
_entity.id
_entity.type
_entity.pdbx_description
1 polymer ?
#
loop_
_entity_poly.entity_id
_entity_poly.type
_entity_poly.pdbx_seq_one_letter_code
_entity_poly.pdbx_strand_id
1 'polypeptide(L)'
;MTDTQEYPWIKHYPEGVPATINPDIYESLPDFQEKICQEYGDAPVFTSLGKTMTYKEFDEKVTAFASYLQSLPGVEQGDRVAVMMPNLLQYPICLFGIMKAGLIVVNVNPLYTARELGGQLKDSGAKVLVIIENFAKTFEKIQKDSPVEHVITTQVGDLLSAPKRLLVNFMLKKVKKMVPEFNLEYAVSFRDALAQGASRKFNPVKLDRYDIALLQYTGGTTGIAKGAMLTHRNVLANLQQTGVWISGDFKKKTEVVMTALPLYHIFSLTALCSFLQWGARMVLIANPRDMKGLVKECEKQHFTVICGVNTLFNGLLNTPGFDQVDFKMLKLTVGGGTQVQKSVAERWKEVTGGHIIEAYGLTECSPGV
;
A
#
# COMPACT_ATOMS: atom_id res chain seq x y z
N MET A 1 -40.27 -9.12 -1.94
CA MET A 1 -40.68 -7.82 -1.38
C MET A 1 -39.46 -7.24 -0.71
N THR A 2 -38.75 -6.36 -1.39
CA THR A 2 -37.61 -5.65 -0.84
C THR A 2 -38.17 -4.49 -0.05
N ASP A 3 -38.06 -4.61 1.28
CA ASP A 3 -38.36 -3.53 2.22
C ASP A 3 -37.34 -2.41 1.93
N THR A 4 -37.72 -1.45 1.10
CA THR A 4 -36.93 -0.23 0.85
C THR A 4 -37.09 0.65 2.08
N GLN A 5 -36.36 0.31 3.12
CA GLN A 5 -36.17 1.21 4.24
C GLN A 5 -35.51 2.48 3.67
N GLU A 6 -36.29 3.55 3.50
CA GLU A 6 -35.76 4.85 3.05
C GLU A 6 -34.81 5.39 4.12
N TYR A 7 -33.54 5.22 3.91
CA TYR A 7 -32.53 5.81 4.79
C TYR A 7 -32.53 7.34 4.62
N PRO A 8 -32.74 8.12 5.69
CA PRO A 8 -32.92 9.58 5.60
C PRO A 8 -31.69 10.32 5.05
N TRP A 9 -30.51 9.70 5.06
CA TRP A 9 -29.27 10.29 4.55
C TRP A 9 -29.13 10.20 3.03
N ILE A 10 -29.82 9.29 2.33
CA ILE A 10 -29.71 9.10 0.88
C ILE A 10 -30.07 10.38 0.12
N LYS A 11 -31.04 11.16 0.61
CA LYS A 11 -31.43 12.44 0.02
C LYS A 11 -30.32 13.51 0.01
N HIS A 12 -29.24 13.29 0.77
CA HIS A 12 -28.07 14.16 0.85
C HIS A 12 -26.90 13.66 0.02
N TYR A 13 -27.05 12.53 -0.67
CA TYR A 13 -26.00 12.04 -1.55
C TYR A 13 -25.84 12.97 -2.76
N PRO A 14 -24.61 13.20 -3.22
CA PRO A 14 -24.38 13.91 -4.47
C PRO A 14 -25.10 13.24 -5.65
N GLU A 15 -25.42 14.03 -6.65
CA GLU A 15 -26.01 13.51 -7.89
C GLU A 15 -25.10 12.44 -8.51
N GLY A 16 -25.69 11.31 -8.93
CA GLY A 16 -24.96 10.17 -9.51
C GLY A 16 -24.37 9.20 -8.50
N VAL A 17 -24.40 9.48 -7.19
CA VAL A 17 -23.97 8.52 -6.17
C VAL A 17 -25.13 7.56 -5.86
N PRO A 18 -24.99 6.25 -6.11
CA PRO A 18 -26.07 5.28 -5.88
C PRO A 18 -26.29 5.04 -4.37
N ALA A 19 -27.52 4.70 -4.00
CA ALA A 19 -27.87 4.33 -2.64
C ALA A 19 -27.18 3.06 -2.13
N THR A 20 -26.83 2.16 -3.05
CA THR A 20 -26.15 0.89 -2.76
C THR A 20 -25.08 0.62 -3.80
N ILE A 21 -24.05 -0.10 -3.42
CA ILE A 21 -23.00 -0.61 -4.34
C ILE A 21 -23.21 -2.10 -4.59
N ASN A 22 -22.57 -2.62 -5.64
CA ASN A 22 -22.43 -4.06 -5.82
C ASN A 22 -21.05 -4.49 -5.27
N PRO A 23 -20.97 -5.09 -4.09
CA PRO A 23 -19.69 -5.50 -3.49
C PRO A 23 -19.07 -6.72 -4.17
N ASP A 24 -19.82 -7.38 -5.04
CA ASP A 24 -19.50 -8.70 -5.59
C ASP A 24 -19.09 -8.64 -7.09
N ILE A 25 -18.61 -7.46 -7.56
CA ILE A 25 -18.09 -7.28 -8.94
C ILE A 25 -16.81 -8.11 -9.17
N TYR A 26 -16.02 -8.29 -8.14
CA TYR A 26 -14.80 -9.08 -8.15
C TYR A 26 -14.89 -10.23 -7.17
N GLU A 27 -14.33 -11.39 -7.56
CA GLU A 27 -14.30 -12.57 -6.69
C GLU A 27 -13.29 -12.42 -5.55
N SER A 28 -12.17 -11.75 -5.81
CA SER A 28 -11.09 -11.53 -4.84
C SER A 28 -10.24 -10.31 -5.22
N LEU A 29 -9.36 -9.87 -4.32
CA LEU A 29 -8.38 -8.82 -4.63
C LEU A 29 -7.38 -9.22 -5.74
N PRO A 30 -6.91 -10.48 -5.84
CA PRO A 30 -6.19 -10.94 -7.03
C PRO A 30 -7.00 -10.87 -8.32
N ASP A 31 -8.28 -11.26 -8.33
CA ASP A 31 -9.17 -11.13 -9.49
C ASP A 31 -9.33 -9.66 -9.92
N PHE A 32 -9.54 -8.76 -8.95
CA PHE A 32 -9.51 -7.31 -9.20
C PHE A 32 -8.19 -6.88 -9.84
N GLN A 33 -7.05 -7.28 -9.28
CA GLN A 33 -5.72 -6.91 -9.76
C GLN A 33 -5.48 -7.42 -11.20
N GLU A 34 -5.84 -8.65 -11.50
CA GLU A 34 -5.70 -9.21 -12.86
C GLU A 34 -6.54 -8.44 -13.88
N LYS A 35 -7.82 -8.17 -13.58
CA LYS A 35 -8.73 -7.45 -14.47
C LYS A 35 -8.23 -6.05 -14.77
N ILE A 36 -7.79 -5.30 -13.78
CA ILE A 36 -7.25 -3.95 -14.02
C ILE A 36 -5.92 -3.97 -14.79
N CYS A 37 -5.06 -4.97 -14.55
CA CYS A 37 -3.82 -5.12 -15.30
C CYS A 37 -4.08 -5.48 -16.77
N GLN A 38 -5.07 -6.31 -17.04
CA GLN A 38 -5.51 -6.61 -18.41
C GLN A 38 -6.13 -5.37 -19.10
N GLU A 39 -6.96 -4.59 -18.38
CA GLU A 39 -7.60 -3.38 -18.93
C GLU A 39 -6.58 -2.28 -19.24
N TYR A 40 -5.58 -2.09 -18.36
CA TYR A 40 -4.69 -0.92 -18.47
C TYR A 40 -3.33 -1.22 -19.10
N GLY A 41 -2.88 -2.48 -19.13
CA GLY A 41 -1.73 -2.96 -19.90
C GLY A 41 -0.46 -2.14 -19.75
N ASP A 42 -0.07 -1.44 -20.81
CA ASP A 42 1.18 -0.65 -20.85
C ASP A 42 1.07 0.72 -20.17
N ALA A 43 -0.10 1.09 -19.61
CA ALA A 43 -0.23 2.32 -18.85
C ALA A 43 0.66 2.29 -17.58
N PRO A 44 1.18 3.44 -17.13
CA PRO A 44 2.00 3.53 -15.92
C PRO A 44 1.16 3.28 -14.66
N VAL A 45 1.62 2.42 -13.75
CA VAL A 45 0.94 2.13 -12.47
C VAL A 45 1.70 2.67 -11.26
N PHE A 46 2.97 2.38 -11.12
CA PHE A 46 3.77 2.79 -9.97
C PHE A 46 5.01 3.54 -10.37
N THR A 47 5.25 4.67 -9.73
CA THR A 47 6.50 5.44 -9.87
C THR A 47 7.16 5.56 -8.51
N SER A 48 8.44 5.23 -8.40
CA SER A 48 9.25 5.46 -7.20
C SER A 48 10.71 5.73 -7.59
N LEU A 49 11.33 6.71 -6.96
CA LEU A 49 12.73 7.08 -7.19
C LEU A 49 13.07 7.24 -8.68
N GLY A 50 12.12 7.74 -9.49
CA GLY A 50 12.29 7.98 -10.93
C GLY A 50 12.28 6.71 -11.81
N LYS A 51 11.89 5.55 -11.30
CA LYS A 51 11.50 4.37 -12.10
C LYS A 51 9.98 4.28 -12.12
N THR A 52 9.43 4.13 -13.32
CA THR A 52 8.01 3.84 -13.51
C THR A 52 7.85 2.41 -13.99
N MET A 53 6.83 1.73 -13.46
CA MET A 53 6.39 0.39 -13.81
C MET A 53 5.03 0.47 -14.48
N THR A 54 4.75 -0.36 -15.49
CA THR A 54 3.43 -0.46 -16.13
C THR A 54 2.54 -1.47 -15.39
N TYR A 55 1.22 -1.45 -15.67
CA TYR A 55 0.27 -2.46 -15.16
C TYR A 55 0.69 -3.87 -15.59
N LYS A 56 1.14 -4.03 -16.83
CA LYS A 56 1.65 -5.31 -17.35
C LYS A 56 2.89 -5.79 -16.60
N GLU A 57 3.92 -4.94 -16.45
CA GLU A 57 5.13 -5.26 -15.68
C GLU A 57 4.80 -5.61 -14.22
N PHE A 58 3.77 -4.95 -13.67
CA PHE A 58 3.30 -5.20 -12.32
C PHE A 58 2.69 -6.60 -12.19
N ASP A 59 1.76 -6.98 -13.08
CA ASP A 59 1.13 -8.32 -13.07
C ASP A 59 2.16 -9.44 -13.25
N GLU A 60 3.11 -9.27 -14.18
CA GLU A 60 4.21 -10.22 -14.38
C GLU A 60 5.01 -10.46 -13.06
N LYS A 61 5.31 -9.38 -12.33
CA LYS A 61 6.06 -9.48 -11.06
C LYS A 61 5.21 -10.03 -9.92
N VAL A 62 3.93 -9.69 -9.86
CA VAL A 62 2.96 -10.25 -8.92
C VAL A 62 2.87 -11.75 -9.09
N THR A 63 2.72 -12.21 -10.35
CA THR A 63 2.66 -13.64 -10.67
C THR A 63 3.95 -14.37 -10.36
N ALA A 64 5.10 -13.77 -10.69
CA ALA A 64 6.40 -14.33 -10.35
C ALA A 64 6.59 -14.46 -8.83
N PHE A 65 6.22 -13.43 -8.06
CA PHE A 65 6.32 -13.49 -6.61
C PHE A 65 5.38 -14.53 -6.00
N ALA A 66 4.15 -14.64 -6.51
CA ALA A 66 3.19 -15.66 -6.10
C ALA A 66 3.73 -17.08 -6.37
N SER A 67 4.29 -17.32 -7.57
CA SER A 67 4.91 -18.62 -7.92
C SER A 67 6.07 -18.98 -7.01
N TYR A 68 6.89 -17.99 -6.61
CA TYR A 68 7.97 -18.21 -5.66
C TYR A 68 7.43 -18.62 -4.30
N LEU A 69 6.43 -17.90 -3.76
CA LEU A 69 5.84 -18.21 -2.46
C LEU A 69 5.23 -19.62 -2.42
N GLN A 70 4.54 -20.04 -3.49
CA GLN A 70 4.00 -21.39 -3.63
C GLN A 70 5.07 -22.48 -3.67
N SER A 71 6.31 -22.13 -3.95
CA SER A 71 7.42 -23.10 -3.99
C SER A 71 8.16 -23.25 -2.67
N LEU A 72 7.81 -22.46 -1.67
CA LEU A 72 8.44 -22.52 -0.35
C LEU A 72 7.97 -23.77 0.40
N PRO A 73 8.88 -24.60 0.92
CA PRO A 73 8.49 -25.79 1.68
C PRO A 73 7.74 -25.38 2.96
N GLY A 74 6.69 -26.11 3.30
CA GLY A 74 5.90 -25.89 4.51
C GLY A 74 4.95 -24.68 4.46
N VAL A 75 4.89 -23.95 3.32
CA VAL A 75 3.94 -22.84 3.12
C VAL A 75 2.73 -23.36 2.37
N GLU A 76 1.55 -23.18 2.97
CA GLU A 76 0.27 -23.66 2.48
C GLU A 76 -0.74 -22.52 2.35
N GLN A 77 -1.82 -22.74 1.59
CA GLN A 77 -2.92 -21.78 1.47
C GLN A 77 -3.45 -21.36 2.86
N GLY A 78 -3.66 -20.07 3.07
CA GLY A 78 -4.07 -19.49 4.34
C GLY A 78 -2.92 -19.18 5.31
N ASP A 79 -1.68 -19.54 4.98
CA ASP A 79 -0.53 -19.11 5.76
C ASP A 79 -0.27 -17.60 5.67
N ARG A 80 0.37 -17.05 6.68
CA ARG A 80 0.58 -15.61 6.83
C ARG A 80 1.99 -15.23 6.38
N VAL A 81 2.05 -14.15 5.60
CA VAL A 81 3.30 -13.54 5.13
C VAL A 81 3.37 -12.10 5.64
N ALA A 82 4.34 -11.83 6.50
CA ALA A 82 4.58 -10.49 7.03
C ALA A 82 5.37 -9.63 6.03
N VAL A 83 4.95 -8.38 5.84
CA VAL A 83 5.60 -7.41 4.95
C VAL A 83 6.02 -6.19 5.75
N MET A 84 7.34 -5.98 5.88
CA MET A 84 7.95 -4.91 6.68
C MET A 84 8.83 -4.02 5.80
N MET A 85 8.23 -3.06 5.12
CA MET A 85 8.92 -2.08 4.27
C MET A 85 8.12 -0.79 4.09
N PRO A 86 8.75 0.34 3.73
CA PRO A 86 8.05 1.56 3.35
C PRO A 86 7.45 1.47 1.93
N ASN A 87 6.90 2.59 1.45
CA ASN A 87 6.32 2.69 0.11
C ASN A 87 7.39 2.56 -0.99
N LEU A 88 7.64 1.35 -1.42
CA LEU A 88 8.57 1.01 -2.50
C LEU A 88 7.82 0.23 -3.59
N LEU A 89 8.41 0.12 -4.79
CA LEU A 89 7.85 -0.69 -5.89
C LEU A 89 7.60 -2.15 -5.51
N GLN A 90 8.36 -2.68 -4.55
CA GLN A 90 8.22 -4.04 -4.04
C GLN A 90 6.95 -4.24 -3.22
N TYR A 91 6.47 -3.20 -2.51
CA TYR A 91 5.34 -3.34 -1.60
C TYR A 91 4.06 -3.83 -2.32
N PRO A 92 3.57 -3.17 -3.39
CA PRO A 92 2.38 -3.64 -4.09
C PRO A 92 2.57 -5.02 -4.73
N ILE A 93 3.78 -5.37 -5.17
CA ILE A 93 4.09 -6.71 -5.68
C ILE A 93 3.94 -7.75 -4.58
N CYS A 94 4.47 -7.48 -3.38
CA CYS A 94 4.28 -8.34 -2.22
C CYS A 94 2.81 -8.47 -1.85
N LEU A 95 2.10 -7.34 -1.73
CA LEU A 95 0.69 -7.29 -1.34
C LEU A 95 -0.16 -8.22 -2.22
N PHE A 96 -0.13 -8.02 -3.52
CA PHE A 96 -0.97 -8.79 -4.44
C PHE A 96 -0.40 -10.19 -4.73
N GLY A 97 0.92 -10.37 -4.73
CA GLY A 97 1.54 -11.67 -4.94
C GLY A 97 1.29 -12.66 -3.79
N ILE A 98 1.26 -12.17 -2.55
CA ILE A 98 0.88 -12.98 -1.38
C ILE A 98 -0.56 -13.45 -1.52
N MET A 99 -1.49 -12.53 -1.78
CA MET A 99 -2.90 -12.88 -1.95
C MET A 99 -3.14 -13.78 -3.16
N LYS A 100 -2.44 -13.55 -4.28
CA LYS A 100 -2.52 -14.37 -5.48
C LYS A 100 -2.01 -15.80 -5.23
N ALA A 101 -1.04 -15.97 -4.35
CA ALA A 101 -0.57 -17.29 -3.91
C ALA A 101 -1.55 -18.01 -2.97
N GLY A 102 -2.66 -17.39 -2.56
CA GLY A 102 -3.61 -17.90 -1.58
C GLY A 102 -3.20 -17.69 -0.12
N LEU A 103 -2.29 -16.74 0.11
CA LEU A 103 -1.71 -16.46 1.43
C LEU A 103 -2.29 -15.15 2.00
N ILE A 104 -2.17 -14.97 3.31
CA ILE A 104 -2.69 -13.82 4.06
C ILE A 104 -1.57 -12.81 4.30
N VAL A 105 -1.80 -11.56 3.93
CA VAL A 105 -0.85 -10.46 4.17
C VAL A 105 -0.91 -10.01 5.62
N VAL A 106 0.23 -9.89 6.27
CA VAL A 106 0.38 -9.24 7.57
C VAL A 106 1.20 -7.96 7.40
N ASN A 107 0.53 -6.83 7.46
CA ASN A 107 1.21 -5.54 7.34
C ASN A 107 1.95 -5.18 8.63
N VAL A 108 3.25 -4.88 8.51
CA VAL A 108 4.12 -4.57 9.64
C VAL A 108 4.67 -3.14 9.51
N ASN A 109 4.57 -2.37 10.58
CA ASN A 109 5.20 -1.06 10.65
C ASN A 109 6.73 -1.21 10.67
N PRO A 110 7.48 -0.68 9.68
CA PRO A 110 8.93 -0.80 9.63
C PRO A 110 9.67 -0.18 10.83
N LEU A 111 9.00 0.68 11.57
CA LEU A 111 9.58 1.36 12.74
C LEU A 111 9.38 0.60 14.06
N TYR A 112 8.77 -0.58 14.02
CA TYR A 112 8.60 -1.40 15.22
C TYR A 112 9.95 -1.78 15.85
N THR A 113 9.96 -1.78 17.18
CA THR A 113 11.03 -2.39 17.96
C THR A 113 11.05 -3.90 17.80
N ALA A 114 12.13 -4.55 18.19
CA ALA A 114 12.22 -6.02 18.17
C ALA A 114 11.11 -6.68 19.00
N ARG A 115 10.71 -6.09 20.12
CA ARG A 115 9.60 -6.58 20.98
C ARG A 115 8.26 -6.51 20.27
N GLU A 116 7.93 -5.37 19.65
CA GLU A 116 6.68 -5.17 18.92
C GLU A 116 6.61 -6.10 17.71
N LEU A 117 7.68 -6.18 16.92
CA LEU A 117 7.77 -7.08 15.78
C LEU A 117 7.61 -8.54 16.21
N GLY A 118 8.33 -8.96 17.27
CA GLY A 118 8.23 -10.33 17.79
C GLY A 118 6.82 -10.67 18.28
N GLY A 119 6.16 -9.74 18.96
CA GLY A 119 4.77 -9.89 19.38
C GLY A 119 3.83 -10.10 18.19
N GLN A 120 3.92 -9.24 17.18
CA GLN A 120 3.07 -9.33 15.99
C GLN A 120 3.32 -10.61 15.19
N LEU A 121 4.58 -11.02 15.00
CA LEU A 121 4.92 -12.25 14.28
C LEU A 121 4.40 -13.50 14.99
N LYS A 122 4.49 -13.54 16.32
CA LYS A 122 3.95 -14.64 17.15
C LYS A 122 2.43 -14.69 17.10
N ASP A 123 1.76 -13.57 17.27
CA ASP A 123 0.30 -13.47 17.28
C ASP A 123 -0.29 -13.83 15.90
N SER A 124 0.30 -13.32 14.82
CA SER A 124 -0.14 -13.64 13.45
C SER A 124 0.24 -15.06 13.01
N GLY A 125 1.25 -15.67 13.63
CA GLY A 125 1.83 -16.94 13.18
C GLY A 125 2.42 -16.85 11.77
N ALA A 126 3.04 -15.72 11.42
CA ALA A 126 3.61 -15.51 10.09
C ALA A 126 4.79 -16.45 9.84
N LYS A 127 4.68 -17.32 8.81
CA LYS A 127 5.75 -18.24 8.40
C LYS A 127 6.80 -17.60 7.50
N VAL A 128 6.41 -16.57 6.75
CA VAL A 128 7.30 -15.86 5.83
C VAL A 128 7.40 -14.39 6.24
N LEU A 129 8.59 -13.82 6.19
CA LEU A 129 8.83 -12.41 6.41
C LEU A 129 9.51 -11.79 5.20
N VAL A 130 8.89 -10.78 4.59
CA VAL A 130 9.52 -9.91 3.60
C VAL A 130 9.94 -8.63 4.30
N ILE A 131 11.24 -8.37 4.36
CA ILE A 131 11.79 -7.26 5.13
C ILE A 131 12.81 -6.45 4.34
N ILE A 132 12.73 -5.12 4.45
CA ILE A 132 13.77 -4.26 3.90
C ILE A 132 15.04 -4.30 4.79
N GLU A 133 16.22 -4.37 4.19
CA GLU A 133 17.51 -4.53 4.89
C GLU A 133 17.76 -3.45 5.97
N ASN A 134 17.18 -2.26 5.81
CA ASN A 134 17.29 -1.19 6.81
C ASN A 134 16.81 -1.60 8.21
N PHE A 135 15.89 -2.55 8.29
CA PHE A 135 15.30 -3.03 9.54
C PHE A 135 15.63 -4.51 9.82
N ALA A 136 16.44 -5.15 8.98
CA ALA A 136 16.83 -6.54 9.14
C ALA A 136 17.49 -6.84 10.51
N LYS A 137 18.28 -5.89 11.04
CA LYS A 137 18.88 -5.98 12.38
C LYS A 137 17.83 -6.06 13.50
N THR A 138 16.66 -5.49 13.30
CA THR A 138 15.56 -5.60 14.28
C THR A 138 15.03 -7.02 14.34
N PHE A 139 14.85 -7.67 13.19
CA PHE A 139 14.40 -9.06 13.12
C PHE A 139 15.48 -10.05 13.60
N GLU A 140 16.74 -9.82 13.27
CA GLU A 140 17.86 -10.65 13.73
C GLU A 140 17.84 -10.89 15.24
N LYS A 141 17.47 -9.87 16.03
CA LYS A 141 17.42 -9.95 17.50
C LYS A 141 16.39 -10.95 18.02
N ILE A 142 15.38 -11.28 17.22
CA ILE A 142 14.24 -12.12 17.61
C ILE A 142 14.08 -13.36 16.70
N GLN A 143 14.96 -13.54 15.72
CA GLN A 143 14.82 -14.60 14.72
C GLN A 143 14.62 -15.98 15.35
N LYS A 144 15.41 -16.31 16.37
CA LYS A 144 15.36 -17.62 17.05
C LYS A 144 14.05 -17.90 17.79
N ASP A 145 13.36 -16.85 18.22
CA ASP A 145 12.10 -16.94 18.98
C ASP A 145 10.87 -16.66 18.10
N SER A 146 11.07 -16.48 16.79
CA SER A 146 10.02 -16.15 15.82
C SER A 146 9.46 -17.43 15.17
N PRO A 147 8.18 -17.46 14.80
CA PRO A 147 7.60 -18.53 13.99
C PRO A 147 8.02 -18.47 12.50
N VAL A 148 8.79 -17.47 12.09
CA VAL A 148 9.20 -17.25 10.70
C VAL A 148 10.17 -18.32 10.26
N GLU A 149 9.80 -19.06 9.21
CA GLU A 149 10.59 -20.12 8.60
C GLU A 149 11.38 -19.63 7.37
N HIS A 150 10.83 -18.63 6.65
CA HIS A 150 11.42 -18.09 5.44
C HIS A 150 11.57 -16.58 5.52
N VAL A 151 12.75 -16.08 5.14
CA VAL A 151 13.04 -14.64 5.12
C VAL A 151 13.40 -14.20 3.71
N ILE A 152 12.73 -13.15 3.24
CA ILE A 152 13.01 -12.50 1.96
C ILE A 152 13.46 -11.07 2.27
N THR A 153 14.71 -10.74 1.91
CA THR A 153 15.24 -9.40 2.12
C THR A 153 15.14 -8.57 0.85
N THR A 154 14.87 -7.27 0.99
CA THR A 154 14.87 -6.34 -0.14
C THR A 154 15.64 -5.07 0.17
N GLN A 155 16.18 -4.43 -0.86
CA GLN A 155 16.86 -3.14 -0.79
C GLN A 155 16.03 -2.06 -1.49
N VAL A 156 16.20 -0.82 -1.07
CA VAL A 156 15.47 0.33 -1.65
C VAL A 156 15.58 0.38 -3.18
N GLY A 157 16.73 0.05 -3.72
CA GLY A 157 17.02 0.14 -5.15
C GLY A 157 16.69 -1.11 -5.98
N ASP A 158 16.18 -2.21 -5.40
CA ASP A 158 16.11 -3.52 -6.07
C ASP A 158 15.41 -3.51 -7.43
N LEU A 159 14.38 -2.73 -7.61
CA LEU A 159 13.62 -2.63 -8.85
C LEU A 159 14.01 -1.44 -9.74
N LEU A 160 15.06 -0.71 -9.39
CA LEU A 160 15.63 0.34 -10.23
C LEU A 160 16.51 -0.25 -11.35
N SER A 161 16.82 0.54 -12.39
CA SER A 161 17.82 0.16 -13.41
C SER A 161 19.17 -0.16 -12.78
N ALA A 162 19.93 -1.07 -13.37
CA ALA A 162 21.17 -1.60 -12.79
C ALA A 162 22.14 -0.53 -12.25
N PRO A 163 22.53 0.51 -13.01
CA PRO A 163 23.44 1.53 -12.48
C PRO A 163 22.82 2.31 -11.32
N LYS A 164 21.55 2.68 -11.40
CA LYS A 164 20.85 3.43 -10.34
C LYS A 164 20.66 2.58 -9.09
N ARG A 165 20.35 1.30 -9.24
CA ARG A 165 20.25 0.33 -8.13
C ARG A 165 21.55 0.26 -7.34
N LEU A 166 22.67 0.03 -8.04
CA LEU A 166 23.98 -0.06 -7.41
C LEU A 166 24.33 1.23 -6.67
N LEU A 167 24.12 2.38 -7.29
CA LEU A 167 24.37 3.68 -6.69
C LEU A 167 23.50 3.91 -5.44
N VAL A 168 22.18 3.72 -5.53
CA VAL A 168 21.25 3.96 -4.41
C VAL A 168 21.57 3.02 -3.25
N ASN A 169 21.75 1.74 -3.51
CA ASN A 169 22.03 0.76 -2.46
C ASN A 169 23.40 1.00 -1.81
N PHE A 170 24.42 1.36 -2.60
CA PHE A 170 25.74 1.75 -2.08
C PHE A 170 25.65 3.00 -1.20
N MET A 171 24.96 4.05 -1.68
CA MET A 171 24.78 5.30 -0.94
C MET A 171 24.10 5.06 0.42
N LEU A 172 23.03 4.26 0.44
CA LEU A 172 22.30 3.96 1.68
C LEU A 172 23.12 3.13 2.64
N LYS A 173 23.85 2.12 2.14
CA LYS A 173 24.62 1.19 2.97
C LYS A 173 25.95 1.78 3.45
N LYS A 174 26.72 2.39 2.56
CA LYS A 174 28.10 2.81 2.86
C LYS A 174 28.23 4.28 3.23
N VAL A 175 27.48 5.17 2.57
CA VAL A 175 27.59 6.61 2.78
C VAL A 175 26.67 7.09 3.90
N LYS A 176 25.36 6.80 3.79
CA LYS A 176 24.35 7.20 4.77
C LYS A 176 24.29 6.28 5.99
N LYS A 177 24.91 5.11 5.92
CA LYS A 177 24.92 4.08 6.98
C LYS A 177 23.52 3.74 7.52
N MET A 178 22.52 3.76 6.63
CA MET A 178 21.11 3.49 6.98
C MET A 178 20.78 1.99 6.98
N VAL A 179 21.71 1.14 6.61
CA VAL A 179 21.58 -0.32 6.64
C VAL A 179 22.61 -0.86 7.63
N PRO A 180 22.24 -1.15 8.89
CA PRO A 180 23.12 -1.78 9.86
C PRO A 180 23.59 -3.15 9.36
N GLU A 181 24.75 -3.58 9.84
CA GLU A 181 25.19 -4.97 9.57
C GLU A 181 24.24 -5.95 10.27
N PHE A 182 23.82 -6.97 9.53
CA PHE A 182 22.93 -8.01 10.02
C PHE A 182 23.36 -9.38 9.47
N ASN A 183 22.97 -10.41 10.19
CA ASN A 183 23.13 -11.81 9.77
C ASN A 183 21.77 -12.51 9.89
N LEU A 184 21.13 -12.78 8.75
CA LEU A 184 19.90 -13.54 8.67
C LEU A 184 20.18 -14.85 7.97
N GLU A 185 20.08 -15.93 8.70
CA GLU A 185 20.28 -17.28 8.15
C GLU A 185 19.20 -17.56 7.09
N TYR A 186 19.62 -18.14 5.97
CA TYR A 186 18.73 -18.58 4.86
C TYR A 186 17.91 -17.48 4.20
N ALA A 187 18.26 -16.20 4.36
CA ALA A 187 17.55 -15.11 3.70
C ALA A 187 17.79 -15.14 2.18
N VAL A 188 16.70 -15.07 1.42
CA VAL A 188 16.73 -14.96 -0.05
C VAL A 188 16.49 -13.50 -0.44
N SER A 189 17.22 -12.97 -1.45
CA SER A 189 16.93 -11.63 -1.93
C SER A 189 15.61 -11.59 -2.69
N PHE A 190 14.88 -10.48 -2.58
CA PHE A 190 13.61 -10.28 -3.32
C PHE A 190 13.80 -10.41 -4.84
N ARG A 191 14.95 -10.00 -5.35
CA ARG A 191 15.28 -10.15 -6.77
C ARG A 191 15.46 -11.62 -7.16
N ASP A 192 16.13 -12.41 -6.32
CA ASP A 192 16.29 -13.85 -6.57
C ASP A 192 14.94 -14.57 -6.42
N ALA A 193 14.11 -14.16 -5.46
CA ALA A 193 12.75 -14.67 -5.32
C ALA A 193 11.92 -14.41 -6.59
N LEU A 194 11.95 -13.19 -7.14
CA LEU A 194 11.29 -12.89 -8.42
C LEU A 194 11.87 -13.68 -9.59
N ALA A 195 13.19 -13.82 -9.69
CA ALA A 195 13.84 -14.58 -10.77
C ALA A 195 13.48 -16.06 -10.71
N GLN A 196 13.52 -16.66 -9.52
CA GLN A 196 13.11 -18.04 -9.30
C GLN A 196 11.63 -18.27 -9.60
N GLY A 197 10.75 -17.35 -9.14
CA GLY A 197 9.32 -17.44 -9.40
C GLY A 197 8.96 -17.28 -10.89
N ALA A 198 9.64 -16.38 -11.62
CA ALA A 198 9.45 -16.20 -13.05
C ALA A 198 9.82 -17.44 -13.89
N SER A 199 10.71 -18.30 -13.38
CA SER A 199 11.09 -19.57 -14.02
C SER A 199 10.13 -20.74 -13.68
N ARG A 200 9.15 -20.52 -12.81
CA ARG A 200 8.22 -21.56 -12.33
C ARG A 200 6.83 -21.33 -12.92
N LYS A 201 6.07 -22.40 -13.04
CA LYS A 201 4.65 -22.31 -13.39
C LYS A 201 3.85 -21.84 -12.15
N PHE A 202 3.08 -20.80 -12.31
CA PHE A 202 2.10 -20.41 -11.31
C PHE A 202 0.93 -21.41 -11.30
N ASN A 203 0.52 -21.84 -10.11
CA ASN A 203 -0.64 -22.71 -9.92
C ASN A 203 -1.81 -21.85 -9.40
N PRO A 204 -2.86 -21.59 -10.22
CA PRO A 204 -4.01 -20.80 -9.76
C PRO A 204 -4.64 -21.40 -8.51
N VAL A 205 -4.92 -20.53 -7.54
CA VAL A 205 -5.57 -20.92 -6.27
C VAL A 205 -7.02 -20.46 -6.32
N LYS A 206 -7.93 -21.34 -5.93
CA LYS A 206 -9.33 -20.95 -5.76
C LYS A 206 -9.45 -20.16 -4.45
N LEU A 207 -9.86 -18.91 -4.56
CA LEU A 207 -10.12 -18.01 -3.44
C LEU A 207 -11.62 -17.78 -3.32
N ASP A 208 -12.10 -17.72 -2.09
CA ASP A 208 -13.44 -17.24 -1.78
C ASP A 208 -13.39 -15.77 -1.34
N ARG A 209 -14.41 -15.01 -1.67
CA ARG A 209 -14.52 -13.58 -1.28
C ARG A 209 -14.51 -13.37 0.24
N TYR A 210 -14.86 -14.38 1.02
CA TYR A 210 -14.84 -14.36 2.47
C TYR A 210 -13.54 -14.89 3.07
N ASP A 211 -12.58 -15.36 2.24
CA ASP A 211 -11.25 -15.68 2.71
C ASP A 211 -10.57 -14.42 3.25
N ILE A 212 -9.76 -14.58 4.30
CA ILE A 212 -8.99 -13.49 4.90
C ILE A 212 -7.89 -13.08 3.93
N ALA A 213 -7.92 -11.81 3.50
CA ALA A 213 -6.88 -11.22 2.66
C ALA A 213 -5.75 -10.59 3.49
N LEU A 214 -6.11 -9.95 4.59
CA LEU A 214 -5.20 -9.13 5.40
C LEU A 214 -5.41 -9.36 6.89
N LEU A 215 -4.32 -9.43 7.65
CA LEU A 215 -4.29 -9.14 9.08
C LEU A 215 -3.73 -7.74 9.28
N GLN A 216 -4.61 -6.80 9.60
CA GLN A 216 -4.25 -5.40 9.76
C GLN A 216 -4.19 -5.05 11.24
N TYR A 217 -2.97 -4.86 11.77
CA TYR A 217 -2.77 -4.58 13.17
C TYR A 217 -3.07 -3.14 13.53
N THR A 218 -3.79 -2.97 14.64
CA THR A 218 -4.10 -1.66 15.22
C THR A 218 -3.36 -1.51 16.56
N GLY A 219 -2.96 -0.28 16.89
CA GLY A 219 -2.49 0.05 18.22
C GLY A 219 -3.65 -0.04 19.20
N GLY A 220 -3.76 -1.14 19.93
CA GLY A 220 -4.82 -1.34 20.92
C GLY A 220 -4.75 -0.28 22.05
N THR A 221 -5.91 0.23 22.46
CA THR A 221 -6.03 1.10 23.66
C THR A 221 -5.55 0.41 24.93
N THR A 222 -5.46 -0.92 24.92
CA THR A 222 -5.03 -1.79 26.03
C THR A 222 -3.53 -2.14 25.98
N GLY A 223 -2.77 -1.59 25.03
CA GLY A 223 -1.33 -1.81 24.89
C GLY A 223 -0.92 -3.07 24.12
N ILE A 224 -1.85 -4.00 23.82
CA ILE A 224 -1.61 -5.17 22.97
C ILE A 224 -2.23 -4.90 21.62
N ALA A 225 -1.40 -4.92 20.57
CA ALA A 225 -1.87 -4.77 19.20
C ALA A 225 -2.76 -5.96 18.81
N LYS A 226 -3.88 -5.69 18.13
CA LYS A 226 -4.82 -6.70 17.63
C LYS A 226 -4.86 -6.67 16.12
N GLY A 227 -4.85 -7.83 15.48
CA GLY A 227 -4.96 -7.98 14.04
C GLY A 227 -6.43 -8.05 13.60
N ALA A 228 -6.94 -6.99 12.98
CA ALA A 228 -8.25 -7.04 12.33
C ALA A 228 -8.16 -7.99 11.12
N MET A 229 -9.04 -8.97 11.06
CA MET A 229 -9.16 -9.93 9.95
C MET A 229 -10.03 -9.31 8.86
N LEU A 230 -9.42 -8.88 7.77
CA LEU A 230 -10.13 -8.27 6.64
C LEU A 230 -10.20 -9.27 5.49
N THR A 231 -11.42 -9.58 5.05
CA THR A 231 -11.65 -10.48 3.91
C THR A 231 -11.45 -9.74 2.58
N HIS A 232 -11.30 -10.50 1.49
CA HIS A 232 -11.30 -9.90 0.16
C HIS A 232 -12.53 -9.03 -0.07
N ARG A 233 -13.71 -9.52 0.33
CA ARG A 233 -14.98 -8.82 0.16
C ARG A 233 -15.05 -7.52 0.95
N ASN A 234 -14.51 -7.48 2.18
CA ASN A 234 -14.51 -6.26 2.99
C ASN A 234 -13.77 -5.12 2.27
N VAL A 235 -12.56 -5.41 1.78
CA VAL A 235 -11.73 -4.41 1.09
C VAL A 235 -12.36 -4.03 -0.25
N LEU A 236 -12.87 -5.00 -1.03
CA LEU A 236 -13.53 -4.76 -2.31
C LEU A 236 -14.81 -3.93 -2.17
N ALA A 237 -15.61 -4.19 -1.14
CA ALA A 237 -16.81 -3.39 -0.87
C ALA A 237 -16.44 -1.93 -0.57
N ASN A 238 -15.46 -1.71 0.29
CA ASN A 238 -15.03 -0.36 0.65
C ASN A 238 -14.40 0.39 -0.52
N LEU A 239 -13.64 -0.30 -1.35
CA LEU A 239 -13.10 0.25 -2.61
C LEU A 239 -14.24 0.67 -3.58
N GLN A 240 -15.34 -0.09 -3.67
CA GLN A 240 -16.51 0.27 -4.48
C GLN A 240 -17.24 1.48 -3.89
N GLN A 241 -17.47 1.49 -2.58
CA GLN A 241 -18.06 2.64 -1.87
C GLN A 241 -17.25 3.92 -2.13
N THR A 242 -15.95 3.88 -1.89
CA THR A 242 -15.07 5.02 -2.13
C THR A 242 -15.07 5.43 -3.60
N GLY A 243 -15.04 4.46 -4.51
CA GLY A 243 -15.01 4.69 -5.95
C GLY A 243 -16.20 5.50 -6.47
N VAL A 244 -17.44 5.20 -6.02
CA VAL A 244 -18.63 5.93 -6.46
C VAL A 244 -18.67 7.37 -5.93
N TRP A 245 -18.08 7.62 -4.76
CA TRP A 245 -18.04 8.97 -4.18
C TRP A 245 -17.03 9.89 -4.87
N ILE A 246 -15.95 9.35 -5.42
CA ILE A 246 -14.89 10.13 -6.05
C ILE A 246 -15.00 10.16 -7.59
N SER A 247 -16.02 9.52 -8.18
CA SER A 247 -16.10 9.28 -9.63
C SER A 247 -16.31 10.53 -10.50
N GLY A 248 -16.85 11.63 -9.96
CA GLY A 248 -17.38 12.75 -10.75
C GLY A 248 -16.41 13.39 -11.74
N ASP A 249 -15.14 13.60 -11.33
CA ASP A 249 -14.13 14.33 -12.13
C ASP A 249 -12.96 13.45 -12.60
N PHE A 250 -12.99 12.15 -12.31
CA PHE A 250 -11.89 11.26 -12.65
C PHE A 250 -12.04 10.65 -14.04
N LYS A 251 -10.90 10.57 -14.74
CA LYS A 251 -10.81 9.93 -16.05
C LYS A 251 -9.84 8.76 -15.97
N LYS A 252 -10.20 7.63 -16.59
CA LYS A 252 -9.33 6.45 -16.65
C LYS A 252 -7.96 6.81 -17.26
N LYS A 253 -6.88 6.28 -16.65
CA LYS A 253 -5.46 6.41 -17.09
C LYS A 253 -4.87 7.82 -17.01
N THR A 254 -5.56 8.79 -16.42
CA THR A 254 -5.04 10.17 -16.35
C THR A 254 -4.64 10.59 -14.94
N GLU A 255 -5.11 9.88 -13.94
CA GLU A 255 -4.92 10.29 -12.55
C GLU A 255 -3.50 9.96 -12.04
N VAL A 256 -2.96 10.90 -11.28
CA VAL A 256 -1.64 10.77 -10.63
C VAL A 256 -1.80 10.98 -9.14
N VAL A 257 -1.53 9.96 -8.35
CA VAL A 257 -1.78 9.94 -6.91
C VAL A 257 -0.48 10.01 -6.13
N MET A 258 -0.30 11.05 -5.31
CA MET A 258 0.82 11.15 -4.37
C MET A 258 0.58 10.23 -3.18
N THR A 259 1.29 9.11 -3.13
CA THR A 259 1.16 8.07 -2.10
C THR A 259 2.22 8.27 -1.02
N ALA A 260 2.00 9.29 -0.18
CA ALA A 260 2.91 9.63 0.92
C ALA A 260 2.55 8.89 2.23
N LEU A 261 1.28 8.53 2.44
CA LEU A 261 0.87 7.73 3.59
C LEU A 261 1.39 6.29 3.47
N PRO A 262 1.78 5.67 4.61
CA PRO A 262 2.34 4.32 4.60
C PRO A 262 1.34 3.28 4.07
N LEU A 263 1.73 2.49 3.07
CA LEU A 263 0.89 1.44 2.48
C LEU A 263 0.61 0.28 3.44
N TYR A 264 1.42 0.11 4.48
CA TYR A 264 1.14 -0.86 5.54
C TYR A 264 -0.01 -0.43 6.46
N HIS A 265 -0.56 0.78 6.28
CA HIS A 265 -1.75 1.28 6.98
C HIS A 265 -2.98 1.15 6.06
N ILE A 266 -4.11 0.66 6.59
CA ILE A 266 -5.30 0.35 5.79
C ILE A 266 -5.84 1.55 5.00
N PHE A 267 -5.79 2.76 5.52
CA PHE A 267 -6.23 3.95 4.79
C PHE A 267 -5.47 4.13 3.47
N SER A 268 -4.15 4.05 3.50
CA SER A 268 -3.33 4.19 2.29
C SER A 268 -3.48 2.98 1.35
N LEU A 269 -3.63 1.77 1.90
CA LEU A 269 -3.84 0.56 1.13
C LEU A 269 -5.17 0.60 0.36
N THR A 270 -6.25 0.98 1.03
CA THR A 270 -7.56 1.08 0.37
C THR A 270 -7.59 2.24 -0.63
N ALA A 271 -6.97 3.37 -0.32
CA ALA A 271 -6.79 4.45 -1.29
C ALA A 271 -6.03 3.98 -2.53
N LEU A 272 -4.93 3.22 -2.36
CA LEU A 272 -4.21 2.60 -3.47
C LEU A 272 -5.15 1.75 -4.33
N CYS A 273 -5.88 0.82 -3.75
CA CYS A 273 -6.81 -0.03 -4.47
C CYS A 273 -7.91 0.78 -5.18
N SER A 274 -8.46 1.81 -4.51
CA SER A 274 -9.51 2.67 -5.07
C SER A 274 -9.05 3.41 -6.32
N PHE A 275 -7.83 3.92 -6.34
CA PHE A 275 -7.31 4.62 -7.53
C PHE A 275 -6.80 3.66 -8.61
N LEU A 276 -6.36 2.45 -8.27
CA LEU A 276 -5.99 1.45 -9.26
C LEU A 276 -7.16 1.08 -10.19
N GLN A 277 -8.40 1.06 -9.70
CA GLN A 277 -9.57 0.81 -10.57
C GLN A 277 -9.77 1.86 -11.66
N TRP A 278 -9.20 3.06 -11.51
CA TRP A 278 -9.22 4.16 -12.49
C TRP A 278 -8.01 4.11 -13.45
N GLY A 279 -7.13 3.12 -13.33
CA GLY A 279 -5.89 3.09 -14.09
C GLY A 279 -4.91 4.19 -13.68
N ALA A 280 -5.00 4.68 -12.46
CA ALA A 280 -4.16 5.76 -11.95
C ALA A 280 -2.69 5.34 -11.80
N ARG A 281 -1.81 6.33 -11.92
CA ARG A 281 -0.39 6.20 -11.62
C ARG A 281 -0.11 6.63 -10.18
N MET A 282 0.32 5.71 -9.34
CA MET A 282 0.66 5.93 -7.94
C MET A 282 2.13 6.33 -7.80
N VAL A 283 2.41 7.49 -7.24
CA VAL A 283 3.77 7.96 -6.94
C VAL A 283 4.11 7.58 -5.51
N LEU A 284 4.90 6.53 -5.35
CA LEU A 284 5.25 5.95 -4.05
C LEU A 284 6.37 6.75 -3.37
N ILE A 285 6.06 7.37 -2.24
CA ILE A 285 7.01 8.17 -1.45
C ILE A 285 7.58 7.29 -0.33
N ALA A 286 8.84 6.90 -0.50
CA ALA A 286 9.51 5.99 0.45
C ALA A 286 9.79 6.63 1.82
N ASN A 287 10.02 7.95 1.86
CA ASN A 287 10.28 8.69 3.11
C ASN A 287 9.48 10.01 3.13
N PRO A 288 8.25 10.00 3.62
CA PRO A 288 7.42 11.21 3.71
C PRO A 288 7.92 12.24 4.73
N ARG A 289 8.92 11.90 5.57
CA ARG A 289 9.56 12.84 6.51
C ARG A 289 10.57 13.76 5.81
N ASP A 290 11.06 13.38 4.65
CA ASP A 290 11.86 14.24 3.79
C ASP A 290 10.94 15.21 3.03
N MET A 291 10.46 16.24 3.75
CA MET A 291 9.51 17.22 3.21
C MET A 291 10.07 17.95 1.98
N LYS A 292 11.38 18.27 1.96
CA LYS A 292 12.00 18.91 0.80
C LYS A 292 12.01 18.01 -0.43
N GLY A 293 12.28 16.72 -0.23
CA GLY A 293 12.19 15.71 -1.27
C GLY A 293 10.76 15.51 -1.76
N LEU A 294 9.79 15.54 -0.86
CA LEU A 294 8.37 15.42 -1.19
C LEU A 294 7.87 16.60 -2.01
N VAL A 295 8.23 17.85 -1.65
CA VAL A 295 7.89 19.05 -2.46
C VAL A 295 8.44 18.94 -3.87
N LYS A 296 9.69 18.50 -4.05
CA LYS A 296 10.28 18.28 -5.38
C LYS A 296 9.52 17.21 -6.19
N GLU A 297 9.04 16.16 -5.54
CA GLU A 297 8.20 15.18 -6.25
C GLU A 297 6.82 15.78 -6.58
N CYS A 298 6.21 16.62 -5.73
CA CYS A 298 4.98 17.35 -6.04
C CYS A 298 5.14 18.23 -7.27
N GLU A 299 6.22 19.01 -7.35
CA GLU A 299 6.56 19.83 -8.53
C GLU A 299 6.65 19.00 -9.81
N LYS A 300 7.37 17.87 -9.71
CA LYS A 300 7.72 17.05 -10.88
C LYS A 300 6.55 16.25 -11.43
N GLN A 301 5.64 15.78 -10.58
CA GLN A 301 4.68 14.74 -10.94
C GLN A 301 3.35 15.27 -11.48
N HIS A 302 3.06 16.58 -11.33
CA HIS A 302 1.79 17.20 -11.74
C HIS A 302 0.59 16.34 -11.27
N PHE A 303 0.54 16.09 -9.97
CA PHE A 303 -0.40 15.14 -9.36
C PHE A 303 -1.84 15.68 -9.35
N THR A 304 -2.79 14.75 -9.42
CA THR A 304 -4.22 15.03 -9.39
C THR A 304 -4.86 14.73 -8.04
N VAL A 305 -4.21 13.88 -7.24
CA VAL A 305 -4.71 13.42 -5.94
C VAL A 305 -3.60 13.36 -4.92
N ILE A 306 -3.92 13.78 -3.69
CA ILE A 306 -3.09 13.53 -2.51
C ILE A 306 -3.94 13.09 -1.33
N CYS A 307 -3.56 11.98 -0.69
CA CYS A 307 -4.12 11.55 0.59
C CYS A 307 -3.12 11.83 1.71
N GLY A 308 -3.60 12.38 2.83
CA GLY A 308 -2.73 12.79 3.91
C GLY A 308 -3.38 12.76 5.29
N VAL A 309 -2.57 13.06 6.28
CA VAL A 309 -2.99 13.35 7.66
C VAL A 309 -2.64 14.81 7.98
N ASN A 310 -3.24 15.38 9.02
CA ASN A 310 -3.00 16.77 9.42
C ASN A 310 -1.52 17.17 9.46
N THR A 311 -0.66 16.32 10.00
CA THR A 311 0.79 16.59 10.12
C THR A 311 1.51 16.62 8.76
N LEU A 312 1.05 15.84 7.78
CA LEU A 312 1.61 15.86 6.42
C LEU A 312 1.26 17.18 5.73
N PHE A 313 -0.01 17.58 5.76
CA PHE A 313 -0.46 18.84 5.14
C PHE A 313 0.23 20.04 5.77
N ASN A 314 0.26 20.10 7.11
CA ASN A 314 0.97 21.15 7.82
C ASN A 314 2.48 21.17 7.51
N GLY A 315 3.11 20.00 7.39
CA GLY A 315 4.51 19.86 6.99
C GLY A 315 4.78 20.43 5.59
N LEU A 316 3.96 20.08 4.61
CA LEU A 316 4.05 20.60 3.23
C LEU A 316 3.87 22.11 3.21
N LEU A 317 2.84 22.64 3.85
CA LEU A 317 2.53 24.07 3.90
C LEU A 317 3.67 24.91 4.54
N ASN A 318 4.47 24.32 5.42
CA ASN A 318 5.60 24.97 6.06
C ASN A 318 6.95 24.68 5.36
N THR A 319 6.94 23.92 4.25
CA THR A 319 8.17 23.61 3.51
C THR A 319 8.36 24.64 2.39
N PRO A 320 9.51 25.33 2.34
CA PRO A 320 9.79 26.29 1.28
C PRO A 320 9.64 25.68 -0.12
N GLY A 321 8.97 26.41 -1.01
CA GLY A 321 8.73 26.02 -2.40
C GLY A 321 7.41 25.24 -2.61
N PHE A 322 6.72 24.84 -1.57
CA PHE A 322 5.43 24.17 -1.74
C PHE A 322 4.37 25.10 -2.32
N ASP A 323 4.39 26.36 -1.94
CA ASP A 323 3.53 27.43 -2.46
C ASP A 323 3.81 27.79 -3.93
N GLN A 324 4.91 27.29 -4.51
CA GLN A 324 5.30 27.49 -5.91
C GLN A 324 4.91 26.29 -6.82
N VAL A 325 4.43 25.20 -6.22
CA VAL A 325 3.97 24.01 -6.97
C VAL A 325 2.74 24.38 -7.82
N ASP A 326 2.71 23.93 -9.08
CA ASP A 326 1.53 24.09 -9.92
C ASP A 326 0.42 23.09 -9.54
N PHE A 327 -0.64 23.57 -8.90
CA PHE A 327 -1.78 22.79 -8.45
C PHE A 327 -2.95 22.74 -9.44
N LYS A 328 -2.78 23.23 -10.69
CA LYS A 328 -3.88 23.25 -11.68
C LYS A 328 -4.49 21.89 -11.96
N MET A 329 -3.69 20.83 -11.81
CA MET A 329 -4.15 19.44 -12.00
C MET A 329 -4.73 18.79 -10.73
N LEU A 330 -4.58 19.43 -9.56
CA LEU A 330 -5.07 18.88 -8.30
C LEU A 330 -6.60 18.90 -8.26
N LYS A 331 -7.21 17.73 -8.20
CA LYS A 331 -8.66 17.51 -8.18
C LYS A 331 -9.16 17.13 -6.79
N LEU A 332 -8.37 16.33 -6.06
CA LEU A 332 -8.80 15.75 -4.81
C LEU A 332 -7.69 15.76 -3.75
N THR A 333 -8.01 16.31 -2.60
CA THR A 333 -7.21 16.17 -1.38
C THR A 333 -8.04 15.48 -0.31
N VAL A 334 -7.59 14.32 0.19
CA VAL A 334 -8.29 13.56 1.23
C VAL A 334 -7.49 13.59 2.51
N GLY A 335 -8.08 14.08 3.58
CA GLY A 335 -7.56 14.05 4.94
C GLY A 335 -8.23 12.95 5.77
N GLY A 336 -7.47 12.14 6.49
CA GLY A 336 -8.05 11.09 7.32
C GLY A 336 -7.09 10.58 8.39
N GLY A 337 -7.51 9.58 9.16
CA GLY A 337 -6.73 9.00 10.26
C GLY A 337 -6.67 9.85 11.51
N THR A 338 -6.74 11.17 11.38
CA THR A 338 -6.89 12.15 12.46
C THR A 338 -7.65 13.36 11.93
N GLN A 339 -8.30 14.11 12.81
CA GLN A 339 -8.95 15.36 12.44
C GLN A 339 -7.94 16.33 11.79
N VAL A 340 -8.36 16.98 10.72
CA VAL A 340 -7.59 18.06 10.10
C VAL A 340 -7.94 19.37 10.82
N GLN A 341 -6.92 20.09 11.29
CA GLN A 341 -7.12 21.37 11.96
C GLN A 341 -7.64 22.41 10.98
N LYS A 342 -8.63 23.20 11.41
CA LYS A 342 -9.26 24.23 10.60
C LYS A 342 -8.24 25.18 9.95
N SER A 343 -7.25 25.65 10.72
CA SER A 343 -6.18 26.52 10.22
C SER A 343 -5.32 25.87 9.12
N VAL A 344 -5.12 24.56 9.20
CA VAL A 344 -4.39 23.80 8.17
C VAL A 344 -5.26 23.67 6.91
N ALA A 345 -6.55 23.38 7.06
CA ALA A 345 -7.47 23.26 5.93
C ALA A 345 -7.68 24.60 5.20
N GLU A 346 -7.81 25.72 5.93
CA GLU A 346 -7.94 27.06 5.37
C GLU A 346 -6.68 27.45 4.58
N ARG A 347 -5.51 27.28 5.19
CA ARG A 347 -4.22 27.59 4.50
C ARG A 347 -3.96 26.66 3.32
N TRP A 348 -4.37 25.38 3.38
CA TRP A 348 -4.30 24.47 2.24
C TRP A 348 -5.09 24.99 1.06
N LYS A 349 -6.33 25.46 1.32
CA LYS A 349 -7.18 26.06 0.28
C LYS A 349 -6.56 27.33 -0.31
N GLU A 350 -5.97 28.19 0.53
CA GLU A 350 -5.29 29.41 0.07
C GLU A 350 -4.12 29.10 -0.88
N VAL A 351 -3.32 28.07 -0.55
CA VAL A 351 -2.12 27.72 -1.32
C VAL A 351 -2.46 26.91 -2.57
N THR A 352 -3.37 25.93 -2.46
CA THR A 352 -3.62 24.96 -3.54
C THR A 352 -4.87 25.28 -4.38
N GLY A 353 -5.76 26.13 -3.88
CA GLY A 353 -7.08 26.37 -4.47
C GLY A 353 -8.11 25.27 -4.16
N GLY A 354 -7.70 24.11 -3.64
CA GLY A 354 -8.55 22.96 -3.35
C GLY A 354 -8.90 22.84 -1.88
N HIS A 355 -9.99 22.13 -1.58
CA HIS A 355 -10.37 21.79 -0.21
C HIS A 355 -9.82 20.44 0.21
N ILE A 356 -9.54 20.28 1.51
CA ILE A 356 -9.32 18.96 2.11
C ILE A 356 -10.69 18.36 2.44
N ILE A 357 -11.00 17.22 1.83
CA ILE A 357 -12.18 16.42 2.17
C ILE A 357 -11.77 15.48 3.30
N GLU A 358 -12.47 15.57 4.44
CA GLU A 358 -12.17 14.71 5.58
C GLU A 358 -12.86 13.35 5.43
N ALA A 359 -12.07 12.27 5.54
CA ALA A 359 -12.54 10.90 5.55
C ALA A 359 -12.48 10.34 6.96
N TYR A 360 -13.57 9.76 7.43
CA TYR A 360 -13.65 9.03 8.68
C TYR A 360 -13.59 7.52 8.45
N GLY A 361 -12.90 6.81 9.33
CA GLY A 361 -12.82 5.37 9.23
C GLY A 361 -12.07 4.70 10.37
N LEU A 362 -12.20 3.39 10.43
CA LEU A 362 -11.56 2.48 11.38
C LEU A 362 -10.92 1.34 10.59
N THR A 363 -9.83 0.78 11.10
CA THR A 363 -9.17 -0.37 10.46
C THR A 363 -10.15 -1.53 10.24
N GLU A 364 -11.02 -1.79 11.20
CA GLU A 364 -12.04 -2.83 11.19
C GLU A 364 -13.14 -2.60 10.13
N CYS A 365 -13.25 -1.37 9.59
CA CYS A 365 -14.21 -0.99 8.54
C CYS A 365 -13.61 -1.02 7.11
N SER A 366 -12.33 -1.30 6.94
CA SER A 366 -11.59 -1.52 5.66
C SER A 366 -11.29 -0.29 4.77
N PRO A 367 -11.06 0.93 5.24
CA PRO A 367 -11.31 1.57 6.52
C PRO A 367 -12.53 2.52 6.52
N GLY A 368 -13.09 2.89 5.37
CA GLY A 368 -14.07 3.97 5.21
C GLY A 368 -15.44 3.65 5.84
N VAL A 369 -16.03 4.63 6.53
CA VAL A 369 -17.37 4.55 7.15
C VAL A 369 -18.26 5.62 6.54
#